data_bebe82b784d96c1f8c0ae405f479c38d
#
_entry.id   bebe82b784d96c1f8c0ae405f479c38d
#
_cell.length_a   1.000
_cell.length_b   1.000
_cell.length_c   1.000
_cell.angle_alpha   90.00
_cell.angle_beta   90.00
_cell.angle_gamma   90.00
#
_symmetry.space_group_name_H-M   'P 1'
#
loop_
_entity.id
_entity.type
_entity.pdbx_description
1 polymer ?
#
loop_
_entity_poly.entity_id
_entity_poly.type
_entity_poly.pdbx_seq_one_letter_code
_entity_poly.pdbx_strand_id
1 'polypeptide(L)'
;MDKRDFSRSNWFILILFGMIGQIAWSVENMYFNLFVFETVAPSLETVTLMVQLSGVTATVVTLIAGTVSDKIGNRRAFISWGYILWGVTVALFGFLSPDLTQKIFGLELEKAVTLTLALVVVADCVMTVFGSTANDAAFNAWVTDNTEASYRGKVEGILSILPLIALLIVAGGFGIIVGAIGYDMMFLVLGIVISACGVLGVFYVKDKEGLQRSGSMKDIFYGVKPSVIKENAPFYVSLIIILVYGIACQIFMPYMVIYMSTYLGFSVIEYSAVFAIAILGGAGLNVFLTRLSDKMDKTKLLYVSSAVMAAGLLFMYFSKGGAKIANLILFGLSGFVMITGYIFTSALCGSTIRDYTPEGEVGKLQGVRMVFSVLIPMLIGPMIGNAINAAQNIPLPDMDSADTMTTSYIPAPEIFLAAAIVMLLTFAVIPVLAKLSKNKENV
;
A
#
# COMPACT_ATOMS: atom_id res chain seq x y z
N MET A 1 -21.57 24.31 25.68
CA MET A 1 -20.49 23.48 25.18
C MET A 1 -19.93 24.14 23.93
N ASP A 2 -18.76 24.72 24.06
CA ASP A 2 -18.09 25.45 22.98
C ASP A 2 -17.70 24.43 21.89
N LYS A 3 -18.32 24.51 20.72
CA LYS A 3 -17.98 23.69 19.58
C LYS A 3 -16.62 24.16 19.07
N ARG A 4 -15.53 23.62 19.60
CA ARG A 4 -14.21 23.85 19.03
C ARG A 4 -14.17 23.15 17.68
N ASP A 5 -14.39 23.91 16.63
CA ASP A 5 -14.19 23.45 15.25
C ASP A 5 -12.78 22.88 15.11
N PHE A 6 -12.63 21.79 14.35
CA PHE A 6 -11.33 21.27 13.97
C PHE A 6 -10.53 22.41 13.35
N SER A 7 -9.46 22.85 14.02
CA SER A 7 -8.78 24.10 13.70
C SER A 7 -8.27 24.11 12.25
N ARG A 8 -8.16 25.29 11.64
CA ARG A 8 -7.56 25.43 10.29
C ARG A 8 -6.13 24.82 10.25
N SER A 9 -5.39 24.95 11.34
CA SER A 9 -4.06 24.33 11.48
C SER A 9 -4.14 22.80 11.45
N ASN A 10 -5.12 22.20 12.14
CA ASN A 10 -5.30 20.76 12.16
C ASN A 10 -5.71 20.21 10.77
N TRP A 11 -6.56 20.95 10.02
CA TRP A 11 -6.88 20.59 8.64
C TRP A 11 -5.65 20.65 7.73
N PHE A 12 -4.82 21.68 7.87
CA PHE A 12 -3.57 21.79 7.11
C PHE A 12 -2.63 20.61 7.39
N ILE A 13 -2.42 20.27 8.67
CA ILE A 13 -1.58 19.15 9.09
C ILE A 13 -2.14 17.82 8.55
N LEU A 14 -3.45 17.60 8.71
CA LEU A 14 -4.12 16.39 8.24
C LEU A 14 -3.88 16.16 6.74
N ILE A 15 -4.11 17.19 5.93
CA ILE A 15 -3.99 17.10 4.47
C ILE A 15 -2.51 16.99 4.07
N LEU A 16 -1.62 17.80 4.64
CA LEU A 16 -0.20 17.82 4.29
C LEU A 16 0.47 16.47 4.60
N PHE A 17 0.41 16.05 5.88
CA PHE A 17 1.08 14.81 6.30
C PHE A 17 0.39 13.57 5.74
N GLY A 18 -0.94 13.58 5.67
CA GLY A 18 -1.68 12.50 5.03
C GLY A 18 -1.33 12.36 3.55
N MET A 19 -1.27 13.46 2.78
CA MET A 19 -0.93 13.41 1.35
C MET A 19 0.51 12.98 1.12
N ILE A 20 1.48 13.60 1.80
CA ILE A 20 2.90 13.28 1.62
C ILE A 20 3.20 11.85 2.05
N GLY A 21 2.59 11.37 3.15
CA GLY A 21 2.72 9.97 3.56
C GLY A 21 2.18 9.00 2.50
N GLN A 22 1.02 9.28 1.93
CA GLN A 22 0.44 8.44 0.87
C GLN A 22 1.25 8.49 -0.44
N ILE A 23 1.82 9.64 -0.80
CA ILE A 23 2.74 9.75 -1.95
C ILE A 23 3.99 8.91 -1.70
N ALA A 24 4.62 9.03 -0.53
CA ALA A 24 5.82 8.26 -0.19
C ALA A 24 5.57 6.75 -0.26
N TRP A 25 4.48 6.25 0.35
CA TRP A 25 4.09 4.84 0.27
C TRP A 25 3.75 4.38 -1.16
N SER A 26 3.11 5.24 -1.96
CA SER A 26 2.81 4.90 -3.36
C SER A 26 4.08 4.81 -4.20
N VAL A 27 5.08 5.68 -3.97
CA VAL A 27 6.37 5.63 -4.66
C VAL A 27 7.15 4.38 -4.26
N GLU A 28 7.19 4.02 -2.99
CA GLU A 28 7.80 2.79 -2.51
C GLU A 28 7.20 1.57 -3.19
N ASN A 29 5.89 1.44 -3.16
CA ASN A 29 5.21 0.27 -3.72
C ASN A 29 5.30 0.13 -5.24
N MET A 30 5.62 1.20 -5.98
CA MET A 30 5.66 1.21 -7.44
C MET A 30 7.05 1.47 -8.01
N TYR A 31 7.65 2.60 -7.63
CA TYR A 31 8.87 3.09 -8.27
C TYR A 31 10.16 2.56 -7.64
N PHE A 32 10.16 2.15 -6.38
CA PHE A 32 11.31 1.47 -5.80
C PHE A 32 11.51 0.10 -6.46
N ASN A 33 10.43 -0.65 -6.66
CA ASN A 33 10.46 -1.93 -7.34
C ASN A 33 10.97 -1.78 -8.78
N LEU A 34 10.48 -0.78 -9.50
CA LEU A 34 10.91 -0.48 -10.87
C LEU A 34 12.38 -0.02 -10.92
N PHE A 35 12.79 0.87 -10.02
CA PHE A 35 14.17 1.34 -9.88
C PHE A 35 15.15 0.16 -9.71
N VAL A 36 14.86 -0.73 -8.77
CA VAL A 36 15.73 -1.90 -8.54
C VAL A 36 15.83 -2.77 -9.78
N PHE A 37 14.70 -3.03 -10.44
CA PHE A 37 14.64 -3.85 -11.62
C PHE A 37 15.38 -3.24 -12.82
N GLU A 38 15.27 -1.92 -13.03
CA GLU A 38 15.88 -1.24 -14.18
C GLU A 38 17.34 -0.82 -13.96
N THR A 39 17.73 -0.46 -12.71
CA THR A 39 19.02 0.20 -12.47
C THR A 39 20.03 -0.62 -11.68
N VAL A 40 19.56 -1.59 -10.89
CA VAL A 40 20.46 -2.45 -10.08
C VAL A 40 20.64 -3.79 -10.75
N ALA A 41 19.56 -4.55 -10.86
CA ALA A 41 19.50 -5.80 -11.60
C ALA A 41 18.04 -6.22 -11.84
N PRO A 42 17.71 -6.86 -12.96
CA PRO A 42 16.36 -7.33 -13.29
C PRO A 42 15.99 -8.58 -12.47
N SER A 43 15.83 -8.40 -11.13
CA SER A 43 15.56 -9.47 -10.17
C SER A 43 14.16 -9.30 -9.54
N LEU A 44 13.18 -10.07 -10.02
CA LEU A 44 11.85 -10.13 -9.39
C LEU A 44 11.89 -10.78 -8.00
N GLU A 45 12.88 -11.60 -7.71
CA GLU A 45 13.11 -12.19 -6.38
C GLU A 45 13.44 -11.08 -5.37
N THR A 46 14.33 -10.15 -5.73
CA THR A 46 14.67 -9.01 -4.87
C THR A 46 13.46 -8.09 -4.65
N VAL A 47 12.68 -7.80 -5.70
CA VAL A 47 11.43 -7.05 -5.58
C VAL A 47 10.46 -7.75 -4.61
N THR A 48 10.32 -9.07 -4.73
CA THR A 48 9.51 -9.88 -3.81
C THR A 48 9.98 -9.76 -2.37
N LEU A 49 11.28 -9.91 -2.15
CA LEU A 49 11.90 -9.85 -0.82
C LEU A 49 11.75 -8.46 -0.19
N MET A 50 11.91 -7.39 -0.97
CA MET A 50 11.67 -6.01 -0.51
C MET A 50 10.24 -5.87 0.03
N VAL A 51 9.23 -6.21 -0.76
CA VAL A 51 7.83 -6.07 -0.35
C VAL A 51 7.52 -6.92 0.90
N GLN A 52 8.05 -8.14 0.98
CA GLN A 52 7.86 -9.01 2.13
C GLN A 52 8.48 -8.44 3.40
N LEU A 53 9.75 -8.04 3.35
CA LEU A 53 10.47 -7.52 4.52
C LEU A 53 9.96 -6.12 4.92
N SER A 54 9.59 -5.28 3.96
CA SER A 54 8.92 -4.01 4.22
C SER A 54 7.59 -4.24 4.96
N GLY A 55 6.74 -5.19 4.51
CA GLY A 55 5.50 -5.55 5.18
C GLY A 55 5.67 -6.05 6.62
N VAL A 56 6.69 -6.88 6.87
CA VAL A 56 7.05 -7.33 8.23
C VAL A 56 7.49 -6.14 9.06
N THR A 57 8.41 -5.32 8.54
CA THR A 57 8.95 -4.15 9.21
C THR A 57 7.84 -3.15 9.55
N ALA A 58 7.00 -2.82 8.57
CA ALA A 58 5.86 -1.91 8.75
C ALA A 58 4.94 -2.37 9.88
N THR A 59 4.56 -3.64 9.89
CA THR A 59 3.66 -4.18 10.91
C THR A 59 4.27 -4.15 12.30
N VAL A 60 5.49 -4.68 12.44
CA VAL A 60 6.18 -4.74 13.74
C VAL A 60 6.45 -3.35 14.29
N VAL A 61 6.97 -2.46 13.45
CA VAL A 61 7.30 -1.09 13.85
C VAL A 61 6.05 -0.29 14.20
N THR A 62 4.98 -0.38 13.40
CA THR A 62 3.72 0.33 13.70
C THR A 62 3.17 -0.06 15.08
N LEU A 63 3.19 -1.35 15.42
CA LEU A 63 2.72 -1.85 16.72
C LEU A 63 3.60 -1.35 17.89
N ILE A 64 4.91 -1.44 17.74
CA ILE A 64 5.86 -1.00 18.76
C ILE A 64 5.83 0.52 18.90
N ALA A 65 5.98 1.26 17.80
CA ALA A 65 6.02 2.71 17.79
C ALA A 65 4.68 3.32 18.26
N GLY A 66 3.56 2.72 17.89
CA GLY A 66 2.24 3.09 18.38
C GLY A 66 2.18 3.02 19.91
N THR A 67 2.52 1.86 20.47
CA THR A 67 2.53 1.65 21.93
C THR A 67 3.51 2.58 22.64
N VAL A 68 4.71 2.79 22.10
CA VAL A 68 5.73 3.68 22.68
C VAL A 68 5.27 5.13 22.62
N SER A 69 4.71 5.57 21.49
CA SER A 69 4.22 6.94 21.36
C SER A 69 3.01 7.23 22.25
N ASP A 70 2.13 6.24 22.51
CA ASP A 70 1.04 6.32 23.49
C ASP A 70 1.58 6.49 24.90
N LYS A 71 2.61 5.74 25.25
CA LYS A 71 3.23 5.76 26.57
C LYS A 71 3.99 7.06 26.84
N ILE A 72 4.66 7.62 25.83
CA ILE A 72 5.42 8.88 25.93
C ILE A 72 4.47 10.08 25.89
N GLY A 73 3.40 9.99 25.08
CA GLY A 73 2.41 11.07 24.92
C GLY A 73 2.95 12.28 24.15
N ASN A 74 3.88 12.07 23.22
CA ASN A 74 4.49 13.13 22.40
C ASN A 74 4.44 12.75 20.90
N ARG A 75 3.26 12.86 20.30
CA ARG A 75 3.04 12.54 18.87
C ARG A 75 3.87 13.43 17.97
N ARG A 76 3.98 14.74 18.33
CA ARG A 76 4.73 15.74 17.57
C ARG A 76 6.15 15.29 17.27
N ALA A 77 6.88 14.79 18.29
CA ALA A 77 8.27 14.38 18.10
C ALA A 77 8.39 13.19 17.16
N PHE A 78 7.51 12.17 17.31
CA PHE A 78 7.51 10.99 16.43
C PHE A 78 7.16 11.34 14.99
N ILE A 79 6.17 12.21 14.77
CA ILE A 79 5.80 12.68 13.43
C ILE A 79 6.96 13.47 12.83
N SER A 80 7.42 14.53 13.51
CA SER A 80 8.39 15.46 12.94
C SER A 80 9.73 14.80 12.62
N TRP A 81 10.35 14.15 13.62
CA TRP A 81 11.63 13.46 13.41
C TRP A 81 11.51 12.25 12.50
N GLY A 82 10.39 11.52 12.58
CA GLY A 82 10.15 10.39 11.71
C GLY A 82 10.07 10.80 10.25
N TYR A 83 9.32 11.87 9.88
CA TYR A 83 9.29 12.39 8.52
C TYR A 83 10.64 12.94 8.05
N ILE A 84 11.42 13.62 8.92
CA ILE A 84 12.77 14.09 8.57
C ILE A 84 13.66 12.90 8.20
N LEU A 85 13.71 11.87 9.05
CA LEU A 85 14.54 10.69 8.82
C LEU A 85 14.03 9.83 7.67
N TRP A 86 12.71 9.72 7.50
CA TRP A 86 12.11 9.06 6.35
C TRP A 86 12.55 9.72 5.04
N GLY A 87 12.46 11.07 4.96
CA GLY A 87 12.88 11.79 3.77
C GLY A 87 14.38 11.65 3.49
N VAL A 88 15.24 11.66 4.54
CA VAL A 88 16.68 11.40 4.38
C VAL A 88 16.93 10.00 3.80
N THR A 89 16.24 8.97 4.31
CA THR A 89 16.42 7.59 3.81
C THR A 89 15.90 7.43 2.39
N VAL A 90 14.78 8.07 2.02
CA VAL A 90 14.28 8.11 0.64
C VAL A 90 15.29 8.77 -0.30
N ALA A 91 15.87 9.91 0.12
CA ALA A 91 16.91 10.61 -0.68
C ALA A 91 18.14 9.73 -0.90
N LEU A 92 18.59 9.03 0.14
CA LEU A 92 19.76 8.15 0.07
C LEU A 92 19.52 6.91 -0.79
N PHE A 93 18.29 6.42 -0.87
CA PHE A 93 17.93 5.26 -1.66
C PHE A 93 18.26 5.42 -3.15
N GLY A 94 18.06 6.62 -3.70
CA GLY A 94 18.35 6.91 -5.10
C GLY A 94 19.84 6.83 -5.48
N PHE A 95 20.75 6.87 -4.50
CA PHE A 95 22.18 6.75 -4.76
C PHE A 95 22.69 5.30 -4.71
N LEU A 96 21.84 4.33 -4.39
CA LEU A 96 22.22 2.91 -4.38
C LEU A 96 22.40 2.41 -5.82
N SER A 97 23.65 2.16 -6.21
CA SER A 97 23.99 1.62 -7.53
C SER A 97 25.15 0.63 -7.45
N PRO A 98 25.23 -0.35 -8.38
CA PRO A 98 26.37 -1.26 -8.46
C PRO A 98 27.69 -0.52 -8.64
N ASP A 99 27.71 0.54 -9.44
CA ASP A 99 28.91 1.36 -9.70
C ASP A 99 29.44 2.03 -8.44
N LEU A 100 28.53 2.61 -7.63
CA LEU A 100 28.92 3.24 -6.37
C LEU A 100 29.40 2.18 -5.37
N THR A 101 28.72 1.05 -5.28
CA THR A 101 29.10 -0.07 -4.42
C THR A 101 30.49 -0.62 -4.83
N GLN A 102 30.74 -0.78 -6.13
CA GLN A 102 32.04 -1.19 -6.66
C GLN A 102 33.15 -0.21 -6.26
N LYS A 103 32.92 1.11 -6.42
CA LYS A 103 33.90 2.14 -6.07
C LYS A 103 34.21 2.19 -4.57
N ILE A 104 33.19 2.06 -3.73
CA ILE A 104 33.36 2.17 -2.26
C ILE A 104 34.06 0.93 -1.71
N PHE A 105 33.68 -0.27 -2.15
CA PHE A 105 34.17 -1.54 -1.58
C PHE A 105 35.28 -2.20 -2.38
N GLY A 106 35.65 -1.68 -3.56
CA GLY A 106 36.69 -2.26 -4.42
C GLY A 106 36.34 -3.64 -4.96
N LEU A 107 35.04 -3.93 -5.18
CA LEU A 107 34.55 -5.25 -5.58
C LEU A 107 34.54 -5.40 -7.10
N GLU A 108 34.55 -6.65 -7.56
CA GLU A 108 34.19 -6.99 -8.94
C GLU A 108 32.70 -6.72 -9.16
N LEU A 109 32.30 -6.46 -10.42
CA LEU A 109 30.94 -6.04 -10.76
C LEU A 109 29.86 -7.01 -10.24
N GLU A 110 30.07 -8.32 -10.39
CA GLU A 110 29.12 -9.35 -9.92
C GLU A 110 28.86 -9.27 -8.42
N LYS A 111 29.94 -9.16 -7.64
CA LYS A 111 29.84 -9.02 -6.18
C LYS A 111 29.23 -7.68 -5.78
N ALA A 112 29.52 -6.62 -6.54
CA ALA A 112 28.96 -5.30 -6.33
C ALA A 112 27.45 -5.30 -6.58
N VAL A 113 26.96 -5.93 -7.65
CA VAL A 113 25.52 -6.11 -7.92
C VAL A 113 24.84 -6.87 -6.77
N THR A 114 25.39 -8.02 -6.38
CA THR A 114 24.83 -8.83 -5.27
C THR A 114 24.77 -8.04 -3.96
N LEU A 115 25.82 -7.29 -3.64
CA LEU A 115 25.85 -6.45 -2.44
C LEU A 115 24.84 -5.31 -2.54
N THR A 116 24.72 -4.68 -3.73
CA THR A 116 23.77 -3.58 -3.93
C THR A 116 22.33 -4.06 -3.76
N LEU A 117 21.97 -5.24 -4.28
CA LEU A 117 20.64 -5.84 -4.06
C LEU A 117 20.36 -6.06 -2.56
N ALA A 118 21.35 -6.53 -1.80
CA ALA A 118 21.18 -6.66 -0.34
C ALA A 118 21.04 -5.28 0.35
N LEU A 119 21.83 -4.29 -0.05
CA LEU A 119 21.77 -2.94 0.51
C LEU A 119 20.44 -2.25 0.21
N VAL A 120 19.86 -2.47 -0.97
CA VAL A 120 18.54 -1.95 -1.33
C VAL A 120 17.46 -2.51 -0.41
N VAL A 121 17.46 -3.82 -0.15
CA VAL A 121 16.49 -4.46 0.77
C VAL A 121 16.64 -3.90 2.19
N VAL A 122 17.87 -3.74 2.67
CA VAL A 122 18.14 -3.16 4.01
C VAL A 122 17.70 -1.70 4.07
N ALA A 123 18.02 -0.90 3.04
CA ALA A 123 17.65 0.51 2.98
C ALA A 123 16.12 0.70 2.96
N ASP A 124 15.40 -0.15 2.22
CA ASP A 124 13.94 -0.19 2.19
C ASP A 124 13.36 -0.49 3.58
N CYS A 125 13.87 -1.49 4.29
CA CYS A 125 13.46 -1.77 5.67
C CYS A 125 13.75 -0.58 6.61
N VAL A 126 14.92 0.06 6.52
CA VAL A 126 15.27 1.23 7.36
C VAL A 126 14.32 2.40 7.08
N MET A 127 14.03 2.66 5.81
CA MET A 127 13.07 3.66 5.39
C MET A 127 11.67 3.37 5.94
N THR A 128 11.22 2.12 5.84
CA THR A 128 9.94 1.66 6.36
C THR A 128 9.84 1.81 7.90
N VAL A 129 10.94 1.65 8.65
CA VAL A 129 10.97 1.93 10.10
C VAL A 129 10.55 3.37 10.37
N PHE A 130 11.10 4.35 9.67
CA PHE A 130 10.77 5.76 9.89
C PHE A 130 9.38 6.11 9.37
N GLY A 131 9.00 5.64 8.18
CA GLY A 131 7.68 5.86 7.59
C GLY A 131 6.56 5.30 8.47
N SER A 132 6.67 4.05 8.89
CA SER A 132 5.67 3.42 9.75
C SER A 132 5.60 4.04 11.15
N THR A 133 6.75 4.46 11.72
CA THR A 133 6.76 5.18 12.99
C THR A 133 6.04 6.51 12.89
N ALA A 134 6.32 7.28 11.84
CA ALA A 134 5.81 8.64 11.69
C ALA A 134 4.36 8.68 11.18
N ASN A 135 4.07 7.95 10.10
CA ASN A 135 2.79 8.01 9.40
C ASN A 135 1.78 6.98 9.94
N ASP A 136 2.16 5.70 10.00
CA ASP A 136 1.20 4.64 10.33
C ASP A 136 0.88 4.61 11.83
N ALA A 137 1.87 4.87 12.68
CA ALA A 137 1.67 4.90 14.12
C ALA A 137 1.33 6.31 14.64
N ALA A 138 2.29 7.25 14.58
CA ALA A 138 2.16 8.52 15.30
C ALA A 138 1.14 9.47 14.65
N PHE A 139 1.12 9.61 13.32
CA PHE A 139 0.18 10.49 12.63
C PHE A 139 -1.26 9.99 12.76
N ASN A 140 -1.52 8.69 12.56
CA ASN A 140 -2.86 8.13 12.74
C ASN A 140 -3.36 8.26 14.18
N ALA A 141 -2.47 8.10 15.17
CA ALA A 141 -2.80 8.36 16.56
C ALA A 141 -3.10 9.85 16.81
N TRP A 142 -2.29 10.77 16.27
CA TRP A 142 -2.53 12.21 16.35
C TRP A 142 -3.87 12.62 15.75
N VAL A 143 -4.24 12.04 14.60
CA VAL A 143 -5.56 12.26 13.98
C VAL A 143 -6.67 11.83 14.93
N THR A 144 -6.57 10.64 15.51
CA THR A 144 -7.55 10.10 16.46
C THR A 144 -7.67 10.98 17.69
N ASP A 145 -6.54 11.39 18.27
CA ASP A 145 -6.49 12.22 19.50
C ASP A 145 -7.10 13.61 19.30
N ASN A 146 -6.93 14.22 18.13
CA ASN A 146 -7.38 15.59 17.82
C ASN A 146 -8.76 15.66 17.17
N THR A 147 -9.37 14.51 16.80
CA THR A 147 -10.67 14.48 16.13
C THR A 147 -11.79 14.20 17.12
N GLU A 148 -12.72 15.16 17.26
CA GLU A 148 -13.95 14.97 18.03
C GLU A 148 -14.97 14.13 17.25
N ALA A 149 -15.90 13.48 17.97
CA ALA A 149 -16.93 12.62 17.39
C ALA A 149 -17.76 13.31 16.30
N SER A 150 -18.04 14.63 16.47
CA SER A 150 -18.81 15.47 15.53
C SER A 150 -18.13 15.67 14.17
N TYR A 151 -16.79 15.61 14.09
CA TYR A 151 -16.00 15.82 12.86
C TYR A 151 -15.40 14.53 12.30
N ARG A 152 -15.49 13.43 13.01
CA ARG A 152 -14.86 12.14 12.63
C ARG A 152 -15.22 11.73 11.21
N GLY A 153 -16.48 11.84 10.81
CA GLY A 153 -16.90 11.48 9.47
C GLY A 153 -16.25 12.34 8.36
N LYS A 154 -16.04 13.63 8.59
CA LYS A 154 -15.35 14.50 7.61
C LYS A 154 -13.87 14.19 7.51
N VAL A 155 -13.20 13.96 8.66
CA VAL A 155 -11.78 13.61 8.73
C VAL A 155 -11.53 12.27 8.01
N GLU A 156 -12.31 11.25 8.34
CA GLU A 156 -12.24 9.94 7.68
C GLU A 156 -12.52 10.02 6.17
N GLY A 157 -13.49 10.87 5.78
CA GLY A 157 -13.78 11.11 4.37
C GLY A 157 -12.59 11.68 3.61
N ILE A 158 -11.86 12.64 4.18
CA ILE A 158 -10.65 13.18 3.57
C ILE A 158 -9.54 12.12 3.54
N LEU A 159 -9.27 11.44 4.66
CA LEU A 159 -8.24 10.41 4.74
C LEU A 159 -8.46 9.27 3.73
N SER A 160 -9.71 8.94 3.41
CA SER A 160 -10.03 7.90 2.41
C SER A 160 -9.77 8.33 0.96
N ILE A 161 -9.74 9.64 0.68
CA ILE A 161 -9.49 10.18 -0.67
C ILE A 161 -7.99 10.38 -0.91
N LEU A 162 -7.19 10.69 0.12
CA LEU A 162 -5.77 10.97 -0.02
C LEU A 162 -4.97 9.86 -0.72
N PRO A 163 -5.15 8.56 -0.40
CA PRO A 163 -4.46 7.48 -1.10
C PRO A 163 -4.77 7.44 -2.61
N LEU A 164 -6.00 7.75 -3.01
CA LEU A 164 -6.40 7.77 -4.42
C LEU A 164 -5.75 8.91 -5.18
N ILE A 165 -5.69 10.10 -4.56
CA ILE A 165 -5.00 11.26 -5.15
C ILE A 165 -3.50 10.99 -5.23
N ALA A 166 -2.89 10.43 -4.19
CA ALA A 166 -1.48 10.06 -4.18
C ALA A 166 -1.16 9.02 -5.27
N LEU A 167 -1.98 7.98 -5.38
CA LEU A 167 -1.82 6.96 -6.42
C LEU A 167 -1.93 7.58 -7.83
N LEU A 168 -2.86 8.51 -8.05
CA LEU A 168 -2.99 9.23 -9.33
C LEU A 168 -1.74 10.07 -9.63
N ILE A 169 -1.22 10.82 -8.65
CA ILE A 169 -0.02 11.64 -8.81
C ILE A 169 1.18 10.75 -9.11
N VAL A 170 1.35 9.67 -8.37
CA VAL A 170 2.51 8.78 -8.49
C VAL A 170 2.43 7.98 -9.78
N ALA A 171 1.36 7.25 -10.01
CA ALA A 171 1.21 6.40 -11.20
C ALA A 171 1.11 7.21 -12.50
N GLY A 172 0.47 8.40 -12.46
CA GLY A 172 0.31 9.26 -13.63
C GLY A 172 1.46 10.23 -13.88
N GLY A 173 2.28 10.57 -12.88
CA GLY A 173 3.26 11.65 -12.98
C GLY A 173 4.72 11.27 -12.72
N PHE A 174 4.98 10.34 -11.80
CA PHE A 174 6.36 10.06 -11.39
C PHE A 174 7.21 9.42 -12.50
N GLY A 175 6.64 8.60 -13.37
CA GLY A 175 7.35 8.07 -14.52
C GLY A 175 7.85 9.17 -15.46
N ILE A 176 7.05 10.22 -15.69
CA ILE A 176 7.45 11.38 -16.49
C ILE A 176 8.59 12.14 -15.79
N ILE A 177 8.52 12.29 -14.48
CA ILE A 177 9.59 12.95 -13.69
C ILE A 177 10.88 12.13 -13.78
N VAL A 178 10.81 10.81 -13.59
CA VAL A 178 11.98 9.91 -13.73
C VAL A 178 12.58 10.01 -15.14
N GLY A 179 11.75 10.03 -16.17
CA GLY A 179 12.22 10.19 -17.56
C GLY A 179 12.91 11.54 -17.83
N ALA A 180 12.55 12.59 -17.08
CA ALA A 180 13.12 13.93 -17.26
C ALA A 180 14.40 14.15 -16.43
N ILE A 181 14.48 13.66 -15.19
CA ILE A 181 15.57 13.97 -14.26
C ILE A 181 16.31 12.76 -13.69
N GLY A 182 15.90 11.53 -14.04
CA GLY A 182 16.46 10.28 -13.51
C GLY A 182 15.91 9.89 -12.12
N TYR A 183 16.19 8.65 -11.72
CA TYR A 183 15.75 8.11 -10.42
C TYR A 183 16.43 8.79 -9.24
N ASP A 184 17.74 9.00 -9.31
CA ASP A 184 18.55 9.63 -8.27
C ASP A 184 18.04 11.03 -7.88
N MET A 185 17.80 11.88 -8.87
CA MET A 185 17.24 13.21 -8.65
C MET A 185 15.79 13.17 -8.20
N MET A 186 14.99 12.26 -8.73
CA MET A 186 13.60 12.10 -8.31
C MET A 186 13.52 11.72 -6.82
N PHE A 187 14.29 10.71 -6.35
CA PHE A 187 14.32 10.31 -4.95
C PHE A 187 14.92 11.40 -4.04
N LEU A 188 15.94 12.12 -4.52
CA LEU A 188 16.49 13.26 -3.79
C LEU A 188 15.44 14.36 -3.56
N VAL A 189 14.73 14.76 -4.61
CA VAL A 189 13.68 15.79 -4.51
C VAL A 189 12.53 15.31 -3.60
N LEU A 190 12.07 14.08 -3.78
CA LEU A 190 11.03 13.50 -2.92
C LEU A 190 11.47 13.46 -1.45
N GLY A 191 12.68 13.00 -1.19
CA GLY A 191 13.24 12.94 0.16
C GLY A 191 13.36 14.33 0.81
N ILE A 192 13.77 15.35 0.04
CA ILE A 192 13.80 16.76 0.52
C ILE A 192 12.38 17.22 0.86
N VAL A 193 11.38 16.93 0.03
CA VAL A 193 9.97 17.31 0.27
C VAL A 193 9.43 16.64 1.54
N ILE A 194 9.68 15.34 1.70
CA ILE A 194 9.26 14.59 2.91
C ILE A 194 9.95 15.17 4.16
N SER A 195 11.26 15.41 4.10
CA SER A 195 12.03 15.99 5.23
C SER A 195 11.56 17.40 5.56
N ALA A 196 11.28 18.24 4.56
CA ALA A 196 10.76 19.59 4.76
C ALA A 196 9.37 19.56 5.46
N CYS A 197 8.50 18.60 5.11
CA CYS A 197 7.26 18.38 5.85
C CYS A 197 7.53 18.00 7.31
N GLY A 198 8.53 17.16 7.58
CA GLY A 198 8.94 16.85 8.95
C GLY A 198 9.38 18.09 9.72
N VAL A 199 10.17 18.99 9.09
CA VAL A 199 10.57 20.28 9.68
C VAL A 199 9.34 21.15 9.96
N LEU A 200 8.38 21.25 9.03
CA LEU A 200 7.12 21.96 9.27
C LEU A 200 6.35 21.33 10.45
N GLY A 201 6.43 20.03 10.64
CA GLY A 201 5.85 19.34 11.77
C GLY A 201 6.35 19.84 13.12
N VAL A 202 7.63 20.20 13.22
CA VAL A 202 8.21 20.77 14.45
C VAL A 202 7.51 22.07 14.86
N PHE A 203 7.01 22.86 13.92
CA PHE A 203 6.38 24.15 14.21
C PHE A 203 4.85 24.06 14.31
N TYR A 204 4.21 23.23 13.50
CA TYR A 204 2.76 23.23 13.35
C TYR A 204 2.05 22.09 14.05
N VAL A 205 2.66 20.90 14.19
CA VAL A 205 2.04 19.78 14.89
C VAL A 205 1.97 20.09 16.39
N LYS A 206 0.79 20.00 16.97
CA LYS A 206 0.55 20.19 18.40
C LYS A 206 -0.09 18.94 18.96
N ASP A 207 0.44 18.47 20.09
CA ASP A 207 -0.18 17.40 20.85
C ASP A 207 -1.44 17.90 21.54
N LYS A 208 -2.42 17.01 21.73
CA LYS A 208 -3.63 17.34 22.47
C LYS A 208 -3.28 17.55 23.94
N GLU A 209 -3.78 18.64 24.53
CA GLU A 209 -3.61 18.91 25.95
C GLU A 209 -4.31 17.84 26.80
N GLY A 210 -3.64 17.35 27.83
CA GLY A 210 -4.18 16.35 28.73
C GLY A 210 -4.23 14.93 28.16
N LEU A 211 -3.42 14.61 27.14
CA LEU A 211 -3.33 13.26 26.58
C LEU A 211 -3.01 12.25 27.68
N GLN A 212 -3.91 11.30 27.91
CA GLN A 212 -3.66 10.23 28.88
C GLN A 212 -2.58 9.30 28.34
N ARG A 213 -1.49 9.17 29.11
CA ARG A 213 -0.43 8.21 28.80
C ARG A 213 -0.96 6.81 29.08
N SER A 214 -1.41 6.15 28.04
CA SER A 214 -1.94 4.79 28.09
C SER A 214 -1.19 3.95 27.05
N GLY A 215 -1.25 2.66 27.20
CA GLY A 215 -0.66 1.72 26.25
C GLY A 215 0.15 0.64 26.99
N SER A 216 -0.21 -0.59 26.73
CA SER A 216 0.49 -1.76 27.26
C SER A 216 0.93 -2.64 26.09
N MET A 217 2.18 -3.08 26.09
CA MET A 217 2.67 -4.09 25.14
C MET A 217 1.84 -5.38 25.16
N LYS A 218 1.11 -5.64 26.27
CA LYS A 218 0.20 -6.79 26.38
C LYS A 218 -1.07 -6.62 25.54
N ASP A 219 -1.44 -5.38 25.21
CA ASP A 219 -2.63 -5.10 24.40
C ASP A 219 -2.43 -5.50 22.92
N ILE A 220 -1.17 -5.58 22.46
CA ILE A 220 -0.83 -6.07 21.12
C ILE A 220 -1.36 -7.49 20.89
N PHE A 221 -1.30 -8.33 21.93
CA PHE A 221 -1.75 -9.73 21.87
C PHE A 221 -3.21 -9.93 22.24
N TYR A 222 -3.94 -8.84 22.58
CA TYR A 222 -5.34 -8.93 22.99
C TYR A 222 -6.22 -9.60 21.91
N GLY A 223 -6.09 -9.16 20.66
CA GLY A 223 -6.90 -9.63 19.55
C GLY A 223 -6.61 -11.06 19.10
N VAL A 224 -5.53 -11.72 19.54
CA VAL A 224 -5.27 -13.13 19.21
C VAL A 224 -5.79 -14.12 20.25
N LYS A 225 -6.44 -13.64 21.33
CA LYS A 225 -7.03 -14.50 22.34
C LYS A 225 -8.25 -15.25 21.80
N PRO A 226 -8.36 -16.58 21.98
CA PRO A 226 -9.49 -17.37 21.45
C PRO A 226 -10.87 -16.89 21.94
N SER A 227 -10.99 -16.38 23.17
CA SER A 227 -12.21 -15.81 23.70
C SER A 227 -12.66 -14.59 22.89
N VAL A 228 -11.73 -13.65 22.62
CA VAL A 228 -11.98 -12.42 21.86
C VAL A 228 -12.39 -12.75 20.42
N ILE A 229 -11.73 -13.75 19.81
CA ILE A 229 -12.08 -14.23 18.45
C ILE A 229 -13.51 -14.76 18.41
N LYS A 230 -13.88 -15.59 19.39
CA LYS A 230 -15.22 -16.19 19.45
C LYS A 230 -16.31 -15.16 19.69
N GLU A 231 -16.08 -14.21 20.58
CA GLU A 231 -17.04 -13.14 20.92
C GLU A 231 -17.23 -12.15 19.76
N ASN A 232 -16.19 -11.93 18.96
CA ASN A 232 -16.19 -10.96 17.85
C ASN A 232 -16.09 -11.63 16.47
N ALA A 233 -16.70 -12.80 16.29
CA ALA A 233 -16.64 -13.58 15.05
C ALA A 233 -16.94 -12.76 13.76
N PRO A 234 -17.96 -11.86 13.68
CA PRO A 234 -18.19 -11.05 12.48
C PRO A 234 -17.01 -10.13 12.13
N PHE A 235 -16.32 -9.57 13.15
CA PHE A 235 -15.11 -8.77 12.94
C PHE A 235 -13.99 -9.61 12.30
N TYR A 236 -13.71 -10.81 12.83
CA TYR A 236 -12.64 -11.66 12.27
C TYR A 236 -12.98 -12.19 10.88
N VAL A 237 -14.25 -12.50 10.60
CA VAL A 237 -14.66 -12.88 9.25
C VAL A 237 -14.51 -11.73 8.27
N SER A 238 -14.79 -10.49 8.69
CA SER A 238 -14.50 -9.30 7.86
C SER A 238 -13.02 -9.08 7.63
N LEU A 239 -12.16 -9.42 8.61
CA LEU A 239 -10.71 -9.42 8.44
C LEU A 239 -10.23 -10.49 7.44
N ILE A 240 -10.89 -11.65 7.37
CA ILE A 240 -10.57 -12.67 6.35
C ILE A 240 -10.93 -12.16 4.94
N ILE A 241 -12.00 -11.41 4.78
CA ILE A 241 -12.36 -10.82 3.47
C ILE A 241 -11.27 -9.84 3.01
N ILE A 242 -10.83 -8.92 3.88
CA ILE A 242 -9.76 -7.97 3.52
C ILE A 242 -8.41 -8.66 3.33
N LEU A 243 -8.15 -9.77 4.03
CA LEU A 243 -6.97 -10.61 3.83
C LEU A 243 -6.93 -11.18 2.41
N VAL A 244 -8.01 -11.84 1.98
CA VAL A 244 -8.11 -12.45 0.65
C VAL A 244 -8.00 -11.37 -0.44
N TYR A 245 -8.70 -10.26 -0.27
CA TYR A 245 -8.58 -9.08 -1.14
C TYR A 245 -7.14 -8.56 -1.20
N GLY A 246 -6.49 -8.39 -0.05
CA GLY A 246 -5.11 -7.90 0.04
C GLY A 246 -4.11 -8.86 -0.62
N ILE A 247 -4.24 -10.18 -0.43
CA ILE A 247 -3.41 -11.18 -1.11
C ILE A 247 -3.59 -11.06 -2.63
N ALA A 248 -4.83 -10.97 -3.12
CA ALA A 248 -5.11 -10.82 -4.54
C ALA A 248 -4.42 -9.57 -5.13
N CYS A 249 -4.46 -8.44 -4.40
CA CYS A 249 -3.76 -7.22 -4.80
C CYS A 249 -2.23 -7.41 -4.85
N GLN A 250 -1.66 -8.01 -3.83
CA GLN A 250 -0.21 -8.16 -3.70
C GLN A 250 0.40 -9.21 -4.65
N ILE A 251 -0.40 -10.07 -5.29
CA ILE A 251 0.08 -10.98 -6.34
C ILE A 251 0.62 -10.22 -7.55
N PHE A 252 -0.01 -9.10 -7.94
CA PHE A 252 0.34 -8.38 -9.18
C PHE A 252 0.86 -6.97 -8.96
N MET A 253 0.47 -6.27 -7.88
CA MET A 253 0.83 -4.86 -7.68
C MET A 253 2.34 -4.58 -7.69
N PRO A 254 3.19 -5.36 -7.03
CA PRO A 254 4.64 -5.12 -7.05
C PRO A 254 5.26 -5.20 -8.45
N TYR A 255 4.64 -5.95 -9.35
CA TYR A 255 5.13 -6.23 -10.69
C TYR A 255 4.41 -5.45 -11.80
N MET A 256 3.37 -4.68 -11.46
CA MET A 256 2.45 -4.05 -12.43
C MET A 256 3.18 -3.12 -13.39
N VAL A 257 4.02 -2.21 -12.88
CA VAL A 257 4.72 -1.24 -13.73
C VAL A 257 5.78 -1.93 -14.56
N ILE A 258 6.51 -2.90 -13.96
CA ILE A 258 7.49 -3.73 -14.66
C ILE A 258 6.79 -4.52 -15.79
N TYR A 259 5.63 -5.12 -15.55
CA TYR A 259 4.84 -5.81 -16.57
C TYR A 259 4.47 -4.90 -17.74
N MET A 260 3.98 -3.69 -17.45
CA MET A 260 3.59 -2.74 -18.49
C MET A 260 4.79 -2.26 -19.30
N SER A 261 5.93 -1.99 -18.68
CA SER A 261 7.12 -1.50 -19.38
C SER A 261 7.85 -2.61 -20.14
N THR A 262 8.04 -3.80 -19.54
CA THR A 262 8.86 -4.87 -20.13
C THR A 262 8.05 -5.84 -20.98
N TYR A 263 6.91 -6.35 -20.47
CA TYR A 263 6.12 -7.36 -21.20
C TYR A 263 5.24 -6.73 -22.27
N LEU A 264 4.52 -5.64 -21.97
CA LEU A 264 3.65 -4.95 -22.94
C LEU A 264 4.41 -3.92 -23.80
N GLY A 265 5.64 -3.55 -23.40
CA GLY A 265 6.46 -2.57 -24.10
C GLY A 265 5.85 -1.16 -24.11
N PHE A 266 5.09 -0.81 -23.06
CA PHE A 266 4.50 0.52 -22.95
C PHE A 266 5.57 1.54 -22.55
N SER A 267 5.58 2.66 -23.24
CA SER A 267 6.37 3.82 -22.83
C SER A 267 5.81 4.41 -21.52
N VAL A 268 6.64 5.22 -20.86
CA VAL A 268 6.27 5.94 -19.63
C VAL A 268 4.95 6.72 -19.78
N ILE A 269 4.78 7.41 -20.93
CA ILE A 269 3.57 8.19 -21.21
C ILE A 269 2.35 7.27 -21.34
N GLU A 270 2.52 6.12 -22.01
CA GLU A 270 1.43 5.17 -22.24
C GLU A 270 0.94 4.53 -20.95
N TYR A 271 1.83 4.00 -20.10
CA TYR A 271 1.38 3.41 -18.83
C TYR A 271 0.87 4.46 -17.84
N SER A 272 1.45 5.67 -17.82
CA SER A 272 0.93 6.78 -17.01
C SER A 272 -0.48 7.20 -17.45
N ALA A 273 -0.75 7.25 -18.76
CA ALA A 273 -2.08 7.53 -19.27
C ALA A 273 -3.09 6.44 -18.89
N VAL A 274 -2.70 5.15 -18.99
CA VAL A 274 -3.52 4.01 -18.56
C VAL A 274 -3.90 4.14 -17.09
N PHE A 275 -2.93 4.41 -16.21
CA PHE A 275 -3.21 4.60 -14.79
C PHE A 275 -4.11 5.80 -14.53
N ALA A 276 -3.82 6.95 -15.15
CA ALA A 276 -4.61 8.16 -14.95
C ALA A 276 -6.08 7.93 -15.35
N ILE A 277 -6.34 7.35 -16.52
CA ILE A 277 -7.70 7.06 -17.00
C ILE A 277 -8.40 6.04 -16.08
N ALA A 278 -7.71 4.96 -15.70
CA ALA A 278 -8.27 3.93 -14.86
C ALA A 278 -8.61 4.46 -13.45
N ILE A 279 -7.71 5.26 -12.83
CA ILE A 279 -7.90 5.79 -11.49
C ILE A 279 -8.97 6.89 -11.49
N LEU A 280 -8.91 7.86 -12.40
CA LEU A 280 -9.90 8.95 -12.47
C LEU A 280 -11.29 8.41 -12.80
N GLY A 281 -11.38 7.52 -13.78
CA GLY A 281 -12.65 6.89 -14.16
C GLY A 281 -13.21 6.03 -13.03
N GLY A 282 -12.38 5.17 -12.44
CA GLY A 282 -12.75 4.31 -11.32
C GLY A 282 -13.15 5.09 -10.08
N ALA A 283 -12.40 6.13 -9.70
CA ALA A 283 -12.75 7.00 -8.58
C ALA A 283 -14.05 7.77 -8.84
N GLY A 284 -14.23 8.31 -10.04
CA GLY A 284 -15.47 8.98 -10.45
C GLY A 284 -16.69 8.06 -10.32
N LEU A 285 -16.59 6.83 -10.84
CA LEU A 285 -17.67 5.84 -10.73
C LEU A 285 -17.93 5.44 -9.27
N ASN A 286 -16.89 5.32 -8.45
CA ASN A 286 -17.04 4.98 -7.03
C ASN A 286 -17.82 6.02 -6.23
N VAL A 287 -17.81 7.30 -6.60
CA VAL A 287 -18.68 8.32 -5.97
C VAL A 287 -20.16 7.94 -6.08
N PHE A 288 -20.57 7.40 -7.24
CA PHE A 288 -21.95 6.91 -7.44
C PHE A 288 -22.20 5.59 -6.70
N LEU A 289 -21.26 4.65 -6.76
CA LEU A 289 -21.36 3.36 -6.11
C LEU A 289 -21.44 3.47 -4.57
N THR A 290 -20.71 4.43 -3.98
CA THR A 290 -20.77 4.69 -2.53
C THR A 290 -22.16 5.18 -2.10
N ARG A 291 -22.82 6.03 -2.90
CA ARG A 291 -24.21 6.44 -2.63
C ARG A 291 -25.19 5.26 -2.71
N LEU A 292 -24.90 4.28 -3.54
CA LEU A 292 -25.70 3.06 -3.65
C LEU A 292 -25.50 2.17 -2.41
N SER A 293 -24.30 2.17 -1.83
CA SER A 293 -23.98 1.37 -0.64
C SER A 293 -24.77 1.76 0.61
N ASP A 294 -25.21 3.03 0.69
CA ASP A 294 -26.05 3.49 1.81
C ASP A 294 -27.48 2.90 1.79
N LYS A 295 -27.90 2.36 0.64
CA LYS A 295 -29.26 1.85 0.42
C LYS A 295 -29.34 0.33 0.26
N MET A 296 -28.21 -0.35 0.11
CA MET A 296 -28.14 -1.78 -0.18
C MET A 296 -27.39 -2.53 0.91
N ASP A 297 -27.67 -3.81 1.02
CA ASP A 297 -26.93 -4.74 1.90
C ASP A 297 -25.44 -4.80 1.49
N LYS A 298 -24.57 -4.43 2.42
CA LYS A 298 -23.10 -4.41 2.21
C LYS A 298 -22.56 -5.78 1.78
N THR A 299 -23.15 -6.89 2.23
CA THR A 299 -22.75 -8.24 1.83
C THR A 299 -22.99 -8.49 0.35
N LYS A 300 -24.13 -8.03 -0.19
CA LYS A 300 -24.42 -8.13 -1.64
C LYS A 300 -23.45 -7.26 -2.45
N LEU A 301 -23.12 -6.08 -1.95
CA LEU A 301 -22.18 -5.19 -2.61
C LEU A 301 -20.76 -5.73 -2.60
N LEU A 302 -20.34 -6.44 -1.54
CA LEU A 302 -19.06 -7.15 -1.50
C LEU A 302 -18.96 -8.21 -2.60
N TYR A 303 -20.03 -8.96 -2.89
CA TYR A 303 -20.03 -9.87 -4.03
C TYR A 303 -19.84 -9.14 -5.36
N VAL A 304 -20.62 -8.06 -5.56
CA VAL A 304 -20.55 -7.30 -6.82
C VAL A 304 -19.17 -6.66 -7.01
N SER A 305 -18.64 -6.00 -5.98
CA SER A 305 -17.34 -5.33 -6.08
C SER A 305 -16.20 -6.33 -6.30
N SER A 306 -16.23 -7.47 -5.60
CA SER A 306 -15.26 -8.55 -5.79
C SER A 306 -15.34 -9.16 -7.19
N ALA A 307 -16.54 -9.35 -7.72
CA ALA A 307 -16.74 -9.84 -9.10
C ALA A 307 -16.23 -8.85 -10.13
N VAL A 308 -16.48 -7.55 -9.95
CA VAL A 308 -15.99 -6.49 -10.85
C VAL A 308 -14.47 -6.46 -10.86
N MET A 309 -13.82 -6.51 -9.69
CA MET A 309 -12.36 -6.56 -9.61
C MET A 309 -11.80 -7.83 -10.28
N ALA A 310 -12.37 -8.99 -9.99
CA ALA A 310 -11.94 -10.26 -10.58
C ALA A 310 -12.11 -10.27 -12.11
N ALA A 311 -13.22 -9.71 -12.63
CA ALA A 311 -13.44 -9.57 -14.07
C ALA A 311 -12.40 -8.65 -14.72
N GLY A 312 -12.09 -7.50 -14.09
CA GLY A 312 -11.02 -6.62 -14.58
C GLY A 312 -9.66 -7.32 -14.65
N LEU A 313 -9.29 -8.06 -13.59
CA LEU A 313 -8.06 -8.86 -13.55
C LEU A 313 -8.06 -9.96 -14.62
N LEU A 314 -9.17 -10.65 -14.82
CA LEU A 314 -9.31 -11.68 -15.85
C LEU A 314 -9.14 -11.07 -17.26
N PHE A 315 -9.70 -9.88 -17.53
CA PHE A 315 -9.51 -9.20 -18.81
C PHE A 315 -8.06 -8.71 -18.99
N MET A 316 -7.38 -8.27 -17.91
CA MET A 316 -5.96 -7.92 -17.97
C MET A 316 -5.09 -9.12 -18.38
N TYR A 317 -5.43 -10.33 -17.94
CA TYR A 317 -4.75 -11.56 -18.35
C TYR A 317 -4.74 -11.78 -19.87
N PHE A 318 -5.76 -11.32 -20.60
CA PHE A 318 -5.83 -11.43 -22.06
C PHE A 318 -5.04 -10.35 -22.80
N SER A 319 -4.48 -9.35 -22.11
CA SER A 319 -3.57 -8.35 -22.70
C SER A 319 -2.18 -8.97 -22.88
N LYS A 320 -2.07 -9.88 -23.84
CA LYS A 320 -0.84 -10.62 -24.14
C LYS A 320 -0.73 -10.87 -25.64
N GLY A 321 0.40 -10.47 -26.21
CA GLY A 321 0.66 -10.61 -27.64
C GLY A 321 -0.17 -9.64 -28.50
N GLY A 322 0.06 -9.63 -29.79
CA GLY A 322 -0.66 -8.80 -30.75
C GLY A 322 -0.17 -7.36 -30.86
N ALA A 323 -0.99 -6.50 -31.48
CA ALA A 323 -0.63 -5.11 -31.70
C ALA A 323 -0.61 -4.30 -30.40
N LYS A 324 0.43 -3.52 -30.19
CA LYS A 324 0.63 -2.65 -29.00
C LYS A 324 -0.60 -1.79 -28.68
N ILE A 325 -1.22 -1.19 -29.71
CA ILE A 325 -2.41 -0.35 -29.55
C ILE A 325 -3.60 -1.16 -29.00
N ALA A 326 -3.79 -2.39 -29.48
CA ALA A 326 -4.86 -3.26 -28.98
C ALA A 326 -4.64 -3.61 -27.50
N ASN A 327 -3.41 -3.93 -27.10
CA ASN A 327 -3.05 -4.16 -25.72
C ASN A 327 -3.24 -2.90 -24.86
N LEU A 328 -2.89 -1.72 -25.35
CA LEU A 328 -3.09 -0.46 -24.64
C LEU A 328 -4.57 -0.21 -24.35
N ILE A 329 -5.44 -0.40 -25.33
CA ILE A 329 -6.89 -0.24 -25.16
C ILE A 329 -7.45 -1.30 -24.22
N LEU A 330 -7.11 -2.58 -24.44
CA LEU A 330 -7.62 -3.68 -23.62
C LEU A 330 -7.15 -3.55 -22.18
N PHE A 331 -5.86 -3.29 -21.95
CA PHE A 331 -5.29 -3.13 -20.60
C PHE A 331 -5.83 -1.88 -19.91
N GLY A 332 -6.05 -0.78 -20.65
CA GLY A 332 -6.67 0.43 -20.12
C GLY A 332 -8.13 0.23 -19.68
N LEU A 333 -8.93 -0.42 -20.50
CA LEU A 333 -10.34 -0.73 -20.19
C LEU A 333 -10.45 -1.75 -19.04
N SER A 334 -9.66 -2.81 -19.09
CA SER A 334 -9.64 -3.82 -18.01
C SER A 334 -9.09 -3.23 -16.70
N GLY A 335 -8.09 -2.37 -16.77
CA GLY A 335 -7.56 -1.61 -15.63
C GLY A 335 -8.61 -0.69 -15.01
N PHE A 336 -9.42 0.01 -15.83
CA PHE A 336 -10.55 0.80 -15.34
C PHE A 336 -11.57 -0.05 -14.56
N VAL A 337 -11.94 -1.22 -15.10
CA VAL A 337 -12.86 -2.16 -14.42
C VAL A 337 -12.25 -2.68 -13.13
N MET A 338 -10.99 -3.09 -13.17
CA MET A 338 -10.24 -3.59 -12.01
C MET A 338 -10.13 -2.54 -10.90
N ILE A 339 -9.69 -1.31 -11.24
CA ILE A 339 -9.55 -0.20 -10.26
C ILE A 339 -10.90 0.18 -9.66
N THR A 340 -11.99 0.17 -10.46
CA THR A 340 -13.34 0.41 -9.94
C THR A 340 -13.70 -0.62 -8.86
N GLY A 341 -13.49 -1.90 -9.15
CA GLY A 341 -13.71 -2.98 -8.17
C GLY A 341 -12.78 -2.89 -6.97
N TYR A 342 -11.51 -2.58 -7.20
CA TYR A 342 -10.49 -2.39 -6.16
C TYR A 342 -10.90 -1.31 -5.14
N ILE A 343 -11.20 -0.10 -5.60
CA ILE A 343 -11.59 1.02 -4.71
C ILE A 343 -12.87 0.68 -3.95
N PHE A 344 -13.88 0.13 -4.65
CA PHE A 344 -15.16 -0.17 -4.04
C PHE A 344 -15.06 -1.31 -3.01
N THR A 345 -14.32 -2.38 -3.30
CA THR A 345 -14.07 -3.47 -2.35
C THR A 345 -13.30 -2.97 -1.12
N SER A 346 -12.27 -2.16 -1.32
CA SER A 346 -11.49 -1.57 -0.22
C SER A 346 -12.37 -0.73 0.72
N ALA A 347 -13.23 0.13 0.15
CA ALA A 347 -14.16 0.96 0.92
C ALA A 347 -15.19 0.12 1.71
N LEU A 348 -15.75 -0.91 1.08
CA LEU A 348 -16.71 -1.82 1.71
C LEU A 348 -16.05 -2.65 2.83
N CYS A 349 -14.85 -3.19 2.61
CA CYS A 349 -14.09 -3.91 3.64
C CYS A 349 -13.80 -3.00 4.83
N GLY A 350 -13.29 -1.80 4.59
CA GLY A 350 -13.00 -0.83 5.66
C GLY A 350 -14.25 -0.43 6.45
N SER A 351 -15.38 -0.20 5.77
CA SER A 351 -16.67 0.09 6.40
C SER A 351 -17.18 -1.10 7.23
N THR A 352 -17.14 -2.31 6.66
CA THR A 352 -17.60 -3.53 7.32
C THR A 352 -16.78 -3.85 8.57
N ILE A 353 -15.46 -3.70 8.52
CA ILE A 353 -14.58 -3.88 9.68
C ILE A 353 -14.95 -2.89 10.78
N ARG A 354 -15.23 -1.62 10.46
CA ARG A 354 -15.66 -0.61 11.44
C ARG A 354 -16.98 -0.95 12.10
N ASP A 355 -17.97 -1.43 11.33
CA ASP A 355 -19.29 -1.79 11.85
C ASP A 355 -19.22 -2.92 12.89
N TYR A 356 -18.24 -3.83 12.74
CA TYR A 356 -18.07 -4.97 13.64
C TYR A 356 -16.97 -4.80 14.68
N THR A 357 -16.26 -3.68 14.67
CA THR A 357 -15.26 -3.38 15.70
C THR A 357 -15.96 -2.99 17.02
N PRO A 358 -15.72 -3.70 18.12
CA PRO A 358 -16.33 -3.36 19.42
C PRO A 358 -15.97 -1.97 19.88
N GLU A 359 -16.95 -1.26 20.46
CA GLU A 359 -16.73 0.06 21.07
C GLU A 359 -15.69 -0.02 22.19
N GLY A 360 -14.74 0.91 22.20
CA GLY A 360 -13.67 0.98 23.20
C GLY A 360 -12.49 0.02 22.97
N GLU A 361 -12.55 -0.90 21.98
CA GLU A 361 -11.49 -1.87 21.72
C GLU A 361 -10.71 -1.62 20.42
N VAL A 362 -11.00 -0.53 19.73
CA VAL A 362 -10.40 -0.19 18.42
C VAL A 362 -8.86 -0.24 18.48
N GLY A 363 -8.24 0.35 19.50
CA GLY A 363 -6.78 0.35 19.67
C GLY A 363 -6.20 -1.04 19.91
N LYS A 364 -6.87 -1.88 20.72
CA LYS A 364 -6.42 -3.24 21.06
C LYS A 364 -6.53 -4.20 19.86
N LEU A 365 -7.50 -3.96 18.96
CA LEU A 365 -7.73 -4.77 17.77
C LEU A 365 -6.94 -4.29 16.52
N GLN A 366 -6.31 -3.11 16.61
CA GLN A 366 -5.51 -2.56 15.51
C GLN A 366 -4.36 -3.48 15.11
N GLY A 367 -3.72 -4.15 16.08
CA GLY A 367 -2.66 -5.10 15.81
C GLY A 367 -3.10 -6.26 14.92
N VAL A 368 -4.22 -6.89 15.26
CA VAL A 368 -4.78 -7.97 14.45
C VAL A 368 -5.20 -7.47 13.08
N ARG A 369 -5.80 -6.28 13.00
CA ARG A 369 -6.14 -5.66 11.72
C ARG A 369 -4.90 -5.49 10.83
N MET A 370 -3.78 -4.99 11.37
CA MET A 370 -2.52 -4.85 10.62
C MET A 370 -1.99 -6.20 10.10
N VAL A 371 -2.08 -7.25 10.92
CA VAL A 371 -1.66 -8.60 10.50
C VAL A 371 -2.47 -9.07 9.29
N PHE A 372 -3.79 -8.90 9.31
CA PHE A 372 -4.67 -9.38 8.23
C PHE A 372 -4.69 -8.46 7.00
N SER A 373 -4.51 -7.15 7.16
CA SER A 373 -4.61 -6.20 6.04
C SER A 373 -3.27 -5.84 5.40
N VAL A 374 -2.14 -6.04 6.11
CA VAL A 374 -0.79 -5.67 5.64
C VAL A 374 0.15 -6.85 5.66
N LEU A 375 0.44 -7.41 6.85
CA LEU A 375 1.50 -8.40 7.02
C LEU A 375 1.30 -9.64 6.13
N ILE A 376 0.17 -10.33 6.29
CA ILE A 376 -0.06 -11.59 5.57
C ILE A 376 -0.20 -11.36 4.06
N PRO A 377 -0.95 -10.34 3.56
CA PRO A 377 -0.97 -10.00 2.15
C PRO A 377 0.41 -9.73 1.54
N MET A 378 1.24 -8.91 2.19
CA MET A 378 2.58 -8.57 1.69
C MET A 378 3.59 -9.73 1.79
N LEU A 379 3.35 -10.72 2.65
CA LEU A 379 4.14 -11.95 2.69
C LEU A 379 3.73 -12.93 1.59
N ILE A 380 2.42 -13.23 1.49
CA ILE A 380 1.92 -14.32 0.65
C ILE A 380 1.72 -13.87 -0.80
N GLY A 381 1.19 -12.67 -1.03
CA GLY A 381 0.85 -12.20 -2.37
C GLY A 381 2.05 -12.16 -3.31
N PRO A 382 3.14 -11.45 -2.97
CA PRO A 382 4.34 -11.38 -3.81
C PRO A 382 5.02 -12.75 -4.00
N MET A 383 4.97 -13.63 -2.99
CA MET A 383 5.49 -14.98 -3.11
C MET A 383 4.73 -15.79 -4.17
N ILE A 384 3.40 -15.70 -4.21
CA ILE A 384 2.58 -16.34 -5.26
C ILE A 384 2.91 -15.72 -6.62
N GLY A 385 2.97 -14.38 -6.71
CA GLY A 385 3.28 -13.67 -7.95
C GLY A 385 4.65 -14.06 -8.50
N ASN A 386 5.68 -14.08 -7.65
CA ASN A 386 7.03 -14.48 -8.06
C ASN A 386 7.11 -15.94 -8.46
N ALA A 387 6.47 -16.85 -7.74
CA ALA A 387 6.45 -18.27 -8.09
C ALA A 387 5.81 -18.50 -9.47
N ILE A 388 4.77 -17.74 -9.82
CA ILE A 388 4.15 -17.78 -11.15
C ILE A 388 5.12 -17.23 -12.21
N ASN A 389 5.73 -16.08 -11.96
CA ASN A 389 6.68 -15.46 -12.88
C ASN A 389 7.88 -16.39 -13.14
N ALA A 390 8.44 -17.00 -12.09
CA ALA A 390 9.52 -17.98 -12.21
C ALA A 390 9.11 -19.24 -12.98
N ALA A 391 7.87 -19.73 -12.78
CA ALA A 391 7.36 -20.91 -13.50
C ALA A 391 7.16 -20.63 -15.00
N GLN A 392 6.72 -19.41 -15.35
CA GLN A 392 6.56 -18.98 -16.76
C GLN A 392 7.91 -18.68 -17.41
N ASN A 393 8.89 -18.21 -16.62
CA ASN A 393 10.26 -17.95 -17.02
C ASN A 393 10.38 -17.21 -18.36
N ILE A 394 9.62 -16.13 -18.54
CA ILE A 394 9.63 -15.33 -19.75
C ILE A 394 10.93 -14.51 -19.77
N PRO A 395 11.80 -14.68 -20.77
CA PRO A 395 13.10 -14.01 -20.81
C PRO A 395 12.93 -12.49 -21.00
N LEU A 396 13.86 -11.72 -20.43
CA LEU A 396 13.93 -10.28 -20.69
C LEU A 396 14.30 -10.05 -22.16
N PRO A 397 13.55 -9.23 -22.92
CA PRO A 397 13.96 -8.86 -24.27
C PRO A 397 15.36 -8.21 -24.28
N ASP A 398 16.16 -8.48 -25.27
CA ASP A 398 17.49 -7.88 -25.52
C ASP A 398 18.64 -8.28 -24.56
N MET A 399 18.50 -9.30 -23.72
CA MET A 399 19.63 -9.90 -23.00
C MET A 399 20.17 -11.12 -23.75
N ASP A 400 21.42 -11.03 -24.20
CA ASP A 400 22.14 -12.20 -24.68
C ASP A 400 22.27 -13.22 -23.52
N SER A 401 21.99 -14.47 -23.82
CA SER A 401 21.97 -15.59 -22.84
C SER A 401 23.32 -15.85 -22.15
N ALA A 402 24.37 -15.09 -22.47
CA ALA A 402 25.70 -15.17 -21.90
C ALA A 402 25.93 -14.24 -20.69
N ASP A 403 25.07 -13.21 -20.49
CA ASP A 403 25.27 -12.19 -19.45
C ASP A 403 24.42 -12.41 -18.18
N THR A 404 23.86 -13.62 -17.99
CA THR A 404 22.95 -13.91 -16.87
C THR A 404 23.70 -14.12 -15.55
N MET A 405 24.02 -13.02 -14.86
CA MET A 405 24.44 -13.06 -13.45
C MET A 405 23.26 -13.32 -12.49
N THR A 406 22.03 -13.16 -12.96
CA THR A 406 20.78 -13.43 -12.22
C THR A 406 19.78 -14.14 -13.12
N THR A 407 18.93 -15.00 -12.57
CA THR A 407 17.78 -15.58 -13.29
C THR A 407 16.82 -14.46 -13.66
N SER A 408 17.04 -13.87 -14.85
CA SER A 408 16.30 -12.69 -15.31
C SER A 408 15.07 -13.11 -16.09
N TYR A 409 13.93 -13.09 -15.44
CA TYR A 409 12.62 -13.25 -16.07
C TYR A 409 11.76 -12.02 -15.77
N ILE A 410 10.82 -11.74 -16.69
CA ILE A 410 9.89 -10.63 -16.55
C ILE A 410 8.52 -11.12 -16.04
N PRO A 411 7.69 -10.21 -15.49
CA PRO A 411 6.37 -10.58 -15.03
C PRO A 411 5.50 -11.15 -16.15
N ALA A 412 4.80 -12.23 -15.83
CA ALA A 412 3.92 -12.95 -16.75
C ALA A 412 2.45 -12.54 -16.56
N PRO A 413 1.61 -12.58 -17.60
CA PRO A 413 0.19 -12.24 -17.49
C PRO A 413 -0.60 -13.14 -16.52
N GLU A 414 -0.10 -14.35 -16.24
CA GLU A 414 -0.69 -15.33 -15.32
C GLU A 414 -0.85 -14.80 -13.89
N ILE A 415 -0.08 -13.78 -13.48
CA ILE A 415 -0.27 -13.12 -12.17
C ILE A 415 -1.66 -12.50 -12.05
N PHE A 416 -2.22 -11.94 -13.13
CA PHE A 416 -3.57 -11.38 -13.12
C PHE A 416 -4.64 -12.46 -13.01
N LEU A 417 -4.46 -13.60 -13.67
CA LEU A 417 -5.35 -14.75 -13.57
C LEU A 417 -5.35 -15.31 -12.14
N ALA A 418 -4.19 -15.49 -11.54
CA ALA A 418 -4.07 -15.96 -10.16
C ALA A 418 -4.71 -14.98 -9.17
N ALA A 419 -4.48 -13.68 -9.34
CA ALA A 419 -5.12 -12.65 -8.55
C ALA A 419 -6.66 -12.68 -8.67
N ALA A 420 -7.19 -12.89 -9.89
CA ALA A 420 -8.63 -13.03 -10.11
C ALA A 420 -9.19 -14.26 -9.38
N ILE A 421 -8.51 -15.41 -9.45
CA ILE A 421 -8.92 -16.64 -8.76
C ILE A 421 -8.92 -16.43 -7.24
N VAL A 422 -7.85 -15.86 -6.68
CA VAL A 422 -7.77 -15.56 -5.25
C VAL A 422 -8.86 -14.58 -4.85
N MET A 423 -9.13 -13.53 -5.65
CA MET A 423 -10.21 -12.59 -5.36
C MET A 423 -11.59 -13.28 -5.28
N LEU A 424 -11.85 -14.26 -6.12
CA LEU A 424 -13.11 -15.03 -6.08
C LEU A 424 -13.26 -15.91 -4.82
N LEU A 425 -12.19 -16.21 -4.08
CA LEU A 425 -12.28 -16.90 -2.79
C LEU A 425 -13.07 -16.08 -1.75
N THR A 426 -13.18 -14.76 -1.92
CA THR A 426 -14.07 -13.93 -1.09
C THR A 426 -15.50 -14.42 -1.11
N PHE A 427 -15.95 -15.02 -2.23
CA PHE A 427 -17.32 -15.58 -2.38
C PHE A 427 -17.62 -16.73 -1.41
N ALA A 428 -16.59 -17.45 -0.95
CA ALA A 428 -16.74 -18.48 0.09
C ALA A 428 -16.82 -17.87 1.51
N VAL A 429 -16.25 -16.68 1.73
CA VAL A 429 -16.20 -16.04 3.05
C VAL A 429 -17.42 -15.14 3.29
N ILE A 430 -17.89 -14.42 2.26
CA ILE A 430 -19.02 -13.48 2.37
C ILE A 430 -20.31 -14.13 2.93
N PRO A 431 -20.71 -15.37 2.57
CA PRO A 431 -21.90 -16.00 3.13
C PRO A 431 -21.80 -16.26 4.64
N VAL A 432 -20.58 -16.53 5.12
CA VAL A 432 -20.32 -16.72 6.56
C VAL A 432 -20.56 -15.40 7.31
N LEU A 433 -20.09 -14.28 6.76
CA LEU A 433 -20.36 -12.96 7.32
C LEU A 433 -21.85 -12.65 7.32
N ALA A 434 -22.55 -12.89 6.21
CA ALA A 434 -24.00 -12.66 6.09
C ALA A 434 -24.83 -13.47 7.12
N LYS A 435 -24.41 -14.70 7.41
CA LYS A 435 -25.05 -15.54 8.43
C LYS A 435 -24.84 -15.02 9.85
N LEU A 436 -23.62 -14.57 10.14
CA LEU A 436 -23.26 -14.04 11.46
C LEU A 436 -23.91 -12.68 11.73
N SER A 437 -24.06 -11.81 10.72
CA SER A 437 -24.73 -10.51 10.88
C SER A 437 -26.22 -10.66 11.19
N LYS A 438 -26.93 -11.56 10.50
CA LYS A 438 -28.35 -11.83 10.77
C LYS A 438 -28.60 -12.36 12.18
N ASN A 439 -27.70 -13.18 12.71
CA ASN A 439 -27.83 -13.69 14.07
C ASN A 439 -27.67 -12.58 15.13
N LYS A 440 -26.91 -11.51 14.83
CA LYS A 440 -26.70 -10.37 15.74
C LYS A 440 -27.88 -9.39 15.73
N GLU A 441 -28.65 -9.30 14.63
CA GLU A 441 -29.86 -8.48 14.54
C GLU A 441 -31.08 -9.12 15.23
N ASN A 442 -31.04 -10.44 15.47
CA ASN A 442 -32.13 -11.22 16.08
C ASN A 442 -31.94 -11.43 17.61
N VAL A 443 -30.89 -10.89 18.21
CA VAL A 443 -30.60 -10.90 19.64
C VAL A 443 -30.68 -9.48 20.21
#